data_5b24af0080f9b95e536f5ef468afdabd
#
_entry.id   5b24af0080f9b95e536f5ef468afdabd
#
_cell.length_a   1.000
_cell.length_b   1.000
_cell.length_c   1.000
_cell.angle_alpha   90.00
_cell.angle_beta   90.00
_cell.angle_gamma   90.00
#
_symmetry.space_group_name_H-M   'P 1'
#
loop_
_entity.id
_entity.type
_entity.pdbx_description
1 polymer ?
#
loop_
_entity_poly.entity_id
_entity_poly.type
_entity_poly.pdbx_seq_one_letter_code
_entity_poly.pdbx_strand_id
1 'polypeptide(L)'
;MKRVTVKTAVALSMLWALATASVLHAQLGLGTWVRQSPSTAGTELLMTVEACCAGGRRLIYRVGDAGPELMTVESPFDGTDAPVLAAGKPTGQTMGIKRVDDRHTMTVLKMNGKTFGISKATLSADGRTLTVENDVNVAGADPAAGKQTEIWVRR
;
A
#
# COMPACT_ATOMS: atom_id res chain seq x y z
N MET A 1 -53.61 10.60 -62.08
CA MET A 1 -53.43 9.93 -60.79
C MET A 1 -51.96 9.68 -60.53
N LYS A 2 -51.31 10.47 -59.70
CA LYS A 2 -49.90 10.31 -59.36
C LYS A 2 -49.79 9.58 -58.01
N ARG A 3 -49.21 8.38 -58.00
CA ARG A 3 -48.92 7.64 -56.76
C ARG A 3 -47.66 8.16 -56.11
N VAL A 4 -47.78 8.68 -54.91
CA VAL A 4 -46.68 9.12 -54.05
C VAL A 4 -46.19 7.91 -53.29
N THR A 5 -44.93 7.51 -53.53
CA THR A 5 -44.28 6.42 -52.77
C THR A 5 -43.54 7.03 -51.58
N VAL A 6 -44.02 6.78 -50.39
CA VAL A 6 -43.36 7.17 -49.15
C VAL A 6 -42.23 6.17 -48.86
N LYS A 7 -41.01 6.61 -48.90
CA LYS A 7 -39.82 5.82 -48.45
C LYS A 7 -39.64 6.02 -46.94
N THR A 8 -39.94 4.99 -46.18
CA THR A 8 -39.68 4.97 -44.74
C THR A 8 -38.19 4.69 -44.50
N ALA A 9 -37.50 5.69 -44.04
CA ALA A 9 -36.09 5.56 -43.57
C ALA A 9 -36.12 5.05 -42.15
N VAL A 10 -35.71 3.78 -41.94
CA VAL A 10 -35.45 3.22 -40.60
C VAL A 10 -34.07 3.70 -40.15
N ALA A 11 -34.05 4.65 -39.23
CA ALA A 11 -32.83 5.09 -38.56
C ALA A 11 -32.45 4.06 -37.49
N LEU A 12 -31.41 3.28 -37.76
CA LEU A 12 -30.80 2.33 -36.83
C LEU A 12 -29.94 3.10 -35.83
N SER A 13 -30.49 3.41 -34.67
CA SER A 13 -29.77 4.06 -33.56
C SER A 13 -28.90 2.99 -32.88
N MET A 14 -27.61 2.93 -33.25
CA MET A 14 -26.62 2.17 -32.51
C MET A 14 -26.34 2.90 -31.19
N LEU A 15 -26.92 2.43 -30.08
CA LEU A 15 -26.51 2.76 -28.73
C LEU A 15 -25.14 2.12 -28.49
N TRP A 16 -24.10 2.94 -28.56
CA TRP A 16 -22.79 2.57 -28.04
C TRP A 16 -22.87 2.68 -26.52
N ALA A 17 -23.09 1.54 -25.84
CA ALA A 17 -22.86 1.41 -24.42
C ALA A 17 -21.34 1.54 -24.20
N LEU A 18 -20.88 2.74 -23.86
CA LEU A 18 -19.57 2.95 -23.28
C LEU A 18 -19.56 2.24 -21.93
N ALA A 19 -19.13 0.98 -21.91
CA ALA A 19 -18.72 0.30 -20.70
C ALA A 19 -17.49 1.07 -20.19
N THR A 20 -17.71 2.03 -19.30
CA THR A 20 -16.66 2.59 -18.47
C THR A 20 -16.20 1.45 -17.56
N ALA A 21 -15.20 0.70 -18.01
CA ALA A 21 -14.45 -0.16 -17.15
C ALA A 21 -13.85 0.78 -16.10
N SER A 22 -14.47 0.86 -14.93
CA SER A 22 -13.87 1.41 -13.74
C SER A 22 -12.61 0.61 -13.52
N VAL A 23 -11.48 1.13 -13.97
CA VAL A 23 -10.17 0.61 -13.61
C VAL A 23 -10.08 0.86 -12.12
N LEU A 24 -10.58 -0.10 -11.32
CA LEU A 24 -10.20 -0.22 -9.93
C LEU A 24 -8.69 -0.46 -9.98
N HIS A 25 -7.94 0.64 -10.03
CA HIS A 25 -6.54 0.57 -9.69
C HIS A 25 -6.53 0.02 -8.29
N ALA A 26 -6.10 -1.23 -8.13
CA ALA A 26 -5.87 -1.83 -6.83
C ALA A 26 -4.91 -0.88 -6.12
N GLN A 27 -5.50 0.06 -5.36
CA GLN A 27 -4.73 1.07 -4.65
C GLN A 27 -3.98 0.31 -3.59
N LEU A 28 -2.69 0.15 -3.80
CA LEU A 28 -1.82 -0.68 -2.99
C LEU A 28 -2.10 -0.43 -1.52
N GLY A 29 -2.74 -1.42 -0.89
CA GLY A 29 -2.79 -1.56 0.52
C GLY A 29 -3.71 -0.66 1.33
N LEU A 30 -4.61 0.19 0.76
CA LEU A 30 -5.53 0.98 1.60
C LEU A 30 -6.36 0.05 2.50
N GLY A 31 -6.49 0.43 3.77
CA GLY A 31 -7.24 -0.31 4.79
C GLY A 31 -6.39 -0.74 5.96
N THR A 32 -6.97 -1.56 6.82
CA THR A 32 -6.29 -2.08 8.02
C THR A 32 -5.77 -3.48 7.76
N TRP A 33 -4.54 -3.70 8.19
CA TRP A 33 -3.79 -4.93 8.04
C TRP A 33 -3.35 -5.45 9.39
N VAL A 34 -3.45 -6.76 9.59
CA VAL A 34 -3.02 -7.46 10.81
C VAL A 34 -1.79 -8.28 10.47
N ARG A 35 -0.69 -8.09 11.21
CA ARG A 35 0.50 -8.93 11.06
C ARG A 35 0.22 -10.32 11.59
N GLN A 36 0.40 -11.33 10.73
CA GLN A 36 0.37 -12.73 11.13
C GLN A 36 1.65 -13.02 11.92
N SER A 37 1.50 -13.26 13.19
CA SER A 37 2.59 -13.64 14.09
C SER A 37 2.03 -14.64 15.09
N PRO A 38 2.81 -15.59 15.60
CA PRO A 38 2.41 -16.44 16.72
C PRO A 38 2.36 -15.60 18.00
N SER A 39 1.46 -14.61 18.07
CA SER A 39 1.33 -13.73 19.22
C SER A 39 0.06 -14.03 20.01
N THR A 40 0.14 -13.79 21.32
CA THR A 40 -0.97 -13.89 22.26
C THR A 40 -2.08 -12.93 21.86
N ALA A 41 -3.33 -13.33 21.92
CA ALA A 41 -4.49 -12.50 21.63
C ALA A 41 -4.41 -11.14 22.35
N GLY A 42 -4.63 -10.05 21.64
CA GLY A 42 -4.58 -8.67 22.16
C GLY A 42 -3.24 -7.94 21.96
N THR A 43 -2.22 -8.60 21.43
CA THR A 43 -0.92 -8.01 21.08
C THR A 43 -0.68 -7.94 19.57
N GLU A 44 -1.76 -8.01 18.78
CA GLU A 44 -1.68 -7.95 17.32
C GLU A 44 -1.11 -6.60 16.88
N LEU A 45 -0.09 -6.65 16.01
CA LEU A 45 0.38 -5.45 15.35
C LEU A 45 -0.53 -5.14 14.17
N LEU A 46 -1.09 -3.95 14.18
CA LEU A 46 -1.94 -3.42 13.13
C LEU A 46 -1.19 -2.37 12.32
N MET A 47 -1.42 -2.36 11.02
CA MET A 47 -0.99 -1.30 10.12
C MET A 47 -2.22 -0.77 9.40
N THR A 48 -2.55 0.49 9.58
CA THR A 48 -3.58 1.18 8.81
C THR A 48 -2.91 1.99 7.71
N VAL A 49 -3.36 1.81 6.48
CA VAL A 49 -2.89 2.55 5.31
C VAL A 49 -4.02 3.43 4.80
N GLU A 50 -3.80 4.73 4.82
CA GLU A 50 -4.75 5.76 4.41
C GLU A 50 -4.21 6.55 3.22
N ALA A 51 -5.11 7.12 2.41
CA ALA A 51 -4.71 8.08 1.40
C ALA A 51 -4.29 9.41 2.07
N CYS A 52 -3.19 10.01 1.62
CA CYS A 52 -2.77 11.34 2.06
C CYS A 52 -2.02 12.08 0.94
N CYS A 53 -1.57 13.27 1.27
CA CYS A 53 -0.46 14.01 0.64
C CYS A 53 -0.33 13.79 -0.88
N ALA A 54 -1.21 14.43 -1.68
CA ALA A 54 -1.14 14.47 -3.16
C ALA A 54 -0.95 13.09 -3.84
N GLY A 55 -1.70 12.08 -3.40
CA GLY A 55 -1.65 10.72 -3.96
C GLY A 55 -0.76 9.75 -3.20
N GLY A 56 -0.11 10.21 -2.14
CA GLY A 56 0.67 9.37 -1.23
C GLY A 56 -0.18 8.57 -0.24
N ARG A 57 0.48 7.99 0.74
CA ARG A 57 -0.11 7.16 1.78
C ARG A 57 0.44 7.54 3.14
N ARG A 58 -0.45 7.48 4.14
CA ARG A 58 -0.11 7.49 5.55
C ARG A 58 -0.18 6.06 6.07
N LEU A 59 0.91 5.58 6.64
CA LEU A 59 1.01 4.29 7.31
C LEU A 59 1.02 4.54 8.81
N ILE A 60 0.10 3.91 9.54
CA ILE A 60 -0.04 4.06 11.00
C ILE A 60 0.07 2.67 11.62
N TYR A 61 1.04 2.49 12.49
CA TYR A 61 1.25 1.23 13.20
C TYR A 61 0.81 1.36 14.66
N ARG A 62 0.08 0.34 15.16
CA ARG A 62 -0.39 0.28 16.56
C ARG A 62 -0.48 -1.16 17.05
N VAL A 63 -0.50 -1.36 18.36
CA VAL A 63 -0.76 -2.66 18.99
C VAL A 63 -2.21 -2.71 19.44
N GLY A 64 -3.00 -3.61 18.85
CA GLY A 64 -4.42 -3.72 19.10
C GLY A 64 -5.24 -2.53 18.62
N ASP A 65 -6.57 -2.65 18.62
CA ASP A 65 -7.47 -1.63 18.09
C ASP A 65 -7.45 -0.31 18.88
N ALA A 66 -7.35 -0.43 20.21
CA ALA A 66 -7.36 0.71 21.13
C ALA A 66 -5.94 1.15 21.58
N GLY A 67 -4.91 0.50 21.06
CA GLY A 67 -3.53 0.82 21.43
C GLY A 67 -3.04 2.15 20.87
N PRO A 68 -2.02 2.74 21.49
CA PRO A 68 -1.42 3.99 21.01
C PRO A 68 -0.74 3.77 19.65
N GLU A 69 -0.61 4.85 18.88
CA GLU A 69 0.19 4.85 17.68
C GLU A 69 1.67 4.66 18.05
N LEU A 70 2.26 3.59 17.55
CA LEU A 70 3.69 3.30 17.74
C LEU A 70 4.53 4.12 16.77
N MET A 71 4.07 4.16 15.51
CA MET A 71 4.82 4.74 14.43
C MET A 71 3.87 5.23 13.33
N THR A 72 4.20 6.37 12.73
CA THR A 72 3.48 6.94 11.58
C THR A 72 4.49 7.39 10.52
N VAL A 73 4.14 7.13 9.26
CA VAL A 73 4.92 7.57 8.09
C VAL A 73 3.96 8.12 7.03
N GLU A 74 4.22 9.32 6.53
CA GLU A 74 3.52 9.89 5.38
C GLU A 74 4.46 9.90 4.17
N SER A 75 4.16 9.10 3.15
CA SER A 75 5.04 8.93 1.99
C SER A 75 4.29 9.21 0.70
N PRO A 76 4.91 9.94 -0.26
CA PRO A 76 4.36 10.12 -1.61
C PRO A 76 4.45 8.85 -2.48
N PHE A 77 5.11 7.78 -2.00
CA PHE A 77 5.31 6.51 -2.73
C PHE A 77 6.11 6.64 -4.03
N ASP A 78 6.97 7.64 -4.11
CA ASP A 78 7.87 7.92 -5.24
C ASP A 78 9.35 7.58 -4.95
N GLY A 79 9.64 7.15 -3.72
CA GLY A 79 10.99 6.85 -3.23
C GLY A 79 11.63 7.97 -2.42
N THR A 80 10.95 9.10 -2.30
CA THR A 80 11.42 10.20 -1.42
C THR A 80 11.44 9.75 0.04
N ASP A 81 12.50 10.12 0.75
CA ASP A 81 12.65 9.81 2.16
C ASP A 81 11.58 10.53 3.00
N ALA A 82 10.75 9.78 3.68
CA ALA A 82 9.71 10.27 4.58
C ALA A 82 10.12 10.01 6.04
N PRO A 83 9.99 10.99 6.94
CA PRO A 83 10.34 10.79 8.34
C PRO A 83 9.40 9.78 9.02
N VAL A 84 9.97 8.93 9.85
CA VAL A 84 9.24 8.06 10.77
C VAL A 84 8.98 8.80 12.05
N LEU A 85 7.71 8.94 12.43
CA LEU A 85 7.30 9.60 13.65
C LEU A 85 6.91 8.55 14.70
N ALA A 86 7.34 8.74 15.95
CA ALA A 86 6.83 8.01 17.10
C ALA A 86 6.21 9.01 18.08
N ALA A 87 4.95 8.80 18.45
CA ALA A 87 4.18 9.76 19.24
C ALA A 87 4.27 11.21 18.69
N GLY A 88 4.22 11.35 17.35
CA GLY A 88 4.29 12.63 16.64
C GLY A 88 5.68 13.27 16.56
N LYS A 89 6.73 12.61 17.05
CA LYS A 89 8.10 13.13 17.05
C LYS A 89 9.01 12.36 16.08
N PRO A 90 9.88 13.03 15.30
CA PRO A 90 10.84 12.35 14.45
C PRO A 90 11.76 11.41 15.24
N THR A 91 11.97 10.21 14.72
CA THR A 91 12.83 9.18 15.34
C THR A 91 14.29 9.22 14.85
N GLY A 92 14.58 10.02 13.81
CA GLY A 92 15.82 9.95 13.05
C GLY A 92 15.78 8.87 11.95
N GLN A 93 14.76 8.01 11.94
CA GLN A 93 14.54 7.05 10.86
C GLN A 93 13.75 7.70 9.71
N THR A 94 14.08 7.31 8.48
CA THR A 94 13.30 7.63 7.29
C THR A 94 13.01 6.39 6.48
N MET A 95 11.88 6.42 5.74
CA MET A 95 11.47 5.40 4.79
C MET A 95 11.29 6.02 3.42
N GLY A 96 12.11 5.62 2.45
CA GLY A 96 11.92 5.97 1.05
C GLY A 96 11.09 4.89 0.36
N ILE A 97 9.77 5.01 0.40
CA ILE A 97 8.84 4.02 -0.17
C ILE A 97 8.61 4.34 -1.64
N LYS A 98 8.92 3.41 -2.53
CA LYS A 98 8.70 3.52 -3.96
C LYS A 98 7.72 2.46 -4.44
N ARG A 99 6.68 2.89 -5.13
CA ARG A 99 5.82 1.99 -5.90
C ARG A 99 6.58 1.49 -7.13
N VAL A 100 6.71 0.17 -7.27
CA VAL A 100 7.35 -0.47 -8.43
C VAL A 100 6.30 -0.75 -9.51
N ASP A 101 5.17 -1.31 -9.10
CA ASP A 101 3.99 -1.57 -9.94
C ASP A 101 2.72 -1.62 -9.08
N ASP A 102 1.63 -2.17 -9.63
CA ASP A 102 0.33 -2.20 -8.94
C ASP A 102 0.30 -3.09 -7.69
N ARG A 103 1.27 -4.00 -7.52
CA ARG A 103 1.34 -4.94 -6.41
C ARG A 103 2.66 -4.95 -5.67
N HIS A 104 3.66 -4.23 -6.15
CA HIS A 104 4.98 -4.25 -5.55
C HIS A 104 5.42 -2.85 -5.11
N THR A 105 5.97 -2.80 -3.92
CA THR A 105 6.70 -1.62 -3.43
C THR A 105 8.09 -2.03 -2.94
N MET A 106 9.00 -1.09 -3.01
CA MET A 106 10.33 -1.19 -2.42
C MET A 106 10.52 -0.03 -1.46
N THR A 107 11.05 -0.33 -0.28
CA THR A 107 11.32 0.67 0.75
C THR A 107 12.81 0.65 1.11
N VAL A 108 13.44 1.81 1.09
CA VAL A 108 14.79 2.01 1.63
C VAL A 108 14.66 2.53 3.05
N LEU A 109 15.26 1.84 4.01
CA LEU A 109 15.26 2.20 5.42
C LEU A 109 16.57 2.90 5.77
N LYS A 110 16.46 4.11 6.34
CA LYS A 110 17.64 4.87 6.76
C LYS A 110 17.52 5.30 8.23
N MET A 111 18.65 5.37 8.91
CA MET A 111 18.80 5.95 10.23
C MET A 111 19.81 7.08 10.16
N ASN A 112 19.42 8.30 10.52
CA ASN A 112 20.27 9.50 10.42
C ASN A 112 20.95 9.63 9.04
N GLY A 113 20.19 9.37 7.96
CA GLY A 113 20.65 9.46 6.57
C GLY A 113 21.45 8.25 6.07
N LYS A 114 21.80 7.28 6.92
CA LYS A 114 22.52 6.07 6.52
C LYS A 114 21.57 4.92 6.29
N THR A 115 21.65 4.28 5.12
CA THR A 115 20.85 3.09 4.80
C THR A 115 21.26 1.94 5.71
N PHE A 116 20.26 1.30 6.34
CA PHE A 116 20.46 0.12 7.17
C PHE A 116 19.59 -1.06 6.72
N GLY A 117 18.69 -0.86 5.77
CA GLY A 117 17.86 -1.96 5.28
C GLY A 117 17.06 -1.62 4.04
N ILE A 118 16.52 -2.68 3.44
CA ILE A 118 15.59 -2.62 2.31
C ILE A 118 14.43 -3.56 2.63
N SER A 119 13.21 -3.12 2.35
CA SER A 119 12.01 -3.95 2.40
C SER A 119 11.36 -4.02 1.03
N LYS A 120 10.86 -5.20 0.67
CA LYS A 120 10.05 -5.42 -0.52
C LYS A 120 8.69 -5.91 -0.11
N ALA A 121 7.63 -5.24 -0.53
CA ALA A 121 6.28 -5.67 -0.23
C ALA A 121 5.56 -6.09 -1.52
N THR A 122 4.86 -7.23 -1.44
CA THR A 122 4.08 -7.82 -2.53
C THR A 122 2.64 -8.03 -2.09
N LEU A 123 1.71 -7.39 -2.77
CA LEU A 123 0.27 -7.59 -2.57
C LEU A 123 -0.20 -8.80 -3.37
N SER A 124 -0.93 -9.72 -2.75
CA SER A 124 -1.57 -10.86 -3.42
C SER A 124 -2.55 -10.41 -4.51
N ALA A 125 -2.83 -11.27 -5.47
CA ALA A 125 -3.73 -10.97 -6.60
C ALA A 125 -5.16 -10.61 -6.14
N ASP A 126 -5.62 -11.19 -5.04
CA ASP A 126 -6.93 -10.93 -4.43
C ASP A 126 -6.94 -9.68 -3.53
N GLY A 127 -5.78 -9.03 -3.34
CA GLY A 127 -5.62 -7.84 -2.52
C GLY A 127 -5.78 -8.06 -1.01
N ARG A 128 -5.73 -9.32 -0.53
CA ARG A 128 -5.99 -9.66 0.87
C ARG A 128 -4.76 -9.96 1.70
N THR A 129 -3.65 -10.29 1.07
CA THR A 129 -2.40 -10.62 1.73
C THR A 129 -1.28 -9.72 1.23
N LEU A 130 -0.52 -9.17 2.16
CA LEU A 130 0.69 -8.40 1.87
C LEU A 130 1.87 -9.15 2.47
N THR A 131 2.79 -9.59 1.63
CA THR A 131 4.05 -10.20 2.04
C THR A 131 5.13 -9.14 2.04
N VAL A 132 5.84 -8.98 3.16
CA VAL A 132 6.94 -8.02 3.31
C VAL A 132 8.22 -8.78 3.60
N GLU A 133 9.17 -8.69 2.69
CA GLU A 133 10.51 -9.25 2.83
C GLU A 133 11.45 -8.14 3.27
N ASN A 134 11.97 -8.27 4.47
CA ASN A 134 12.91 -7.33 5.06
C ASN A 134 14.33 -7.89 4.95
N ASP A 135 15.28 -7.04 4.54
CA ASP A 135 16.71 -7.29 4.61
C ASP A 135 17.36 -6.11 5.34
N VAL A 136 17.53 -6.28 6.65
CA VAL A 136 17.96 -5.21 7.55
C VAL A 136 19.34 -5.53 8.10
N ASN A 137 20.31 -4.66 7.84
CA ASN A 137 21.65 -4.79 8.39
C ASN A 137 21.71 -4.09 9.74
N VAL A 138 21.70 -4.87 10.80
CA VAL A 138 21.89 -4.38 12.18
C VAL A 138 23.36 -4.56 12.53
N ALA A 139 24.05 -3.46 12.83
CA ALA A 139 25.47 -3.48 13.19
C ALA A 139 25.71 -4.42 14.38
N GLY A 140 26.58 -5.43 14.21
CA GLY A 140 26.91 -6.41 15.24
C GLY A 140 25.98 -7.62 15.32
N ALA A 141 24.94 -7.71 14.49
CA ALA A 141 24.08 -8.89 14.37
C ALA A 141 24.52 -9.81 13.23
N ASP A 142 24.13 -11.08 13.31
CA ASP A 142 24.30 -12.04 12.22
C ASP A 142 23.51 -11.51 10.99
N PRO A 143 24.13 -11.43 9.78
CA PRO A 143 23.45 -11.03 8.56
C PRO A 143 22.18 -11.84 8.24
N ALA A 144 22.13 -13.11 8.67
CA ALA A 144 20.93 -13.94 8.51
C ALA A 144 19.77 -13.49 9.42
N ALA A 145 20.07 -12.90 10.58
CA ALA A 145 19.05 -12.40 11.51
C ALA A 145 18.31 -11.15 10.96
N GLY A 146 18.91 -10.45 9.99
CA GLY A 146 18.29 -9.29 9.32
C GLY A 146 17.31 -9.65 8.24
N LYS A 147 17.27 -10.89 7.77
CA LYS A 147 16.32 -11.36 6.75
C LYS A 147 15.07 -11.92 7.41
N GLN A 148 13.97 -11.21 7.23
CA GLN A 148 12.68 -11.58 7.81
C GLN A 148 11.58 -11.43 6.79
N THR A 149 10.62 -12.37 6.82
CA THR A 149 9.39 -12.27 6.04
C THR A 149 8.22 -12.06 6.98
N GLU A 150 7.46 -11.03 6.74
CA GLU A 150 6.23 -10.73 7.46
C GLU A 150 5.04 -10.94 6.53
N ILE A 151 3.99 -11.52 7.07
CA ILE A 151 2.71 -11.68 6.39
C ILE A 151 1.69 -10.77 7.07
N TRP A 152 1.03 -9.96 6.29
CA TRP A 152 -0.04 -9.08 6.75
C TRP A 152 -1.32 -9.46 6.03
N VAL A 153 -2.41 -9.61 6.75
CA VAL A 153 -3.72 -9.96 6.20
C VAL A 153 -4.66 -8.79 6.39
N ARG A 154 -5.39 -8.47 5.34
CA ARG A 154 -6.38 -7.40 5.36
C ARG A 154 -7.54 -7.78 6.30
N ARG A 155 -7.93 -6.84 7.13
CA ARG A 155 -9.07 -6.94 8.05
C ARG A 155 -10.37 -6.48 7.40
#